data_d2638ef4bb3767d4673f2f2f03920149
#
_entry.id   d2638ef4bb3767d4673f2f2f03920149
#
_cell.length_a   1.000
_cell.length_b   1.000
_cell.length_c   1.000
_cell.angle_alpha   90.00
_cell.angle_beta   90.00
_cell.angle_gamma   90.00
#
_symmetry.space_group_name_H-M   'P 1'
#
loop_
_entity.id
_entity.type
_entity.pdbx_description
1 polymer ?
#
loop_
_entity_poly.entity_id
_entity_poly.type
_entity_poly.pdbx_seq_one_letter_code
_entity_poly.pdbx_strand_id
1 'polypeptide(L)'
;MKSVLILEDEPFIAMDLQLAFEDAGAEAAVTVSCDEAFAALADRAIDGAVLDVNLGHGETCEPIAVELRKRRIPFLLHTGDLDRAGEALRDLEAPIMAKP
;
A
#
# COMPACT_ATOMS: atom_id res chain seq x y z
N MET A 1 11.41 -15.11 -5.52
CA MET A 1 10.63 -14.02 -6.11
C MET A 1 10.11 -13.12 -4.99
N LYS A 2 10.26 -11.81 -5.15
CA LYS A 2 9.78 -10.88 -4.14
C LYS A 2 8.27 -10.67 -4.25
N SER A 3 7.63 -10.48 -3.12
CA SER A 3 6.18 -10.25 -3.06
C SER A 3 5.90 -8.84 -2.56
N VAL A 4 5.01 -8.13 -3.27
CA VAL A 4 4.63 -6.77 -2.95
C VAL A 4 3.13 -6.73 -2.65
N LEU A 5 2.78 -6.10 -1.53
CA LEU A 5 1.38 -5.87 -1.17
C LEU A 5 0.95 -4.55 -1.80
N ILE A 6 -0.17 -4.57 -2.50
CA ILE A 6 -0.78 -3.35 -3.05
C ILE A 6 -2.12 -3.16 -2.36
N LEU A 7 -2.29 -2.02 -1.69
CA LEU A 7 -3.54 -1.65 -1.04
C LEU A 7 -4.07 -0.41 -1.77
N GLU A 8 -5.03 -0.61 -2.67
CA GLU A 8 -5.57 0.43 -3.55
C GLU A 8 -7.00 0.08 -3.93
N ASP A 9 -7.95 0.97 -3.65
CA ASP A 9 -9.35 0.73 -3.96
C ASP A 9 -9.77 1.17 -5.37
N GLU A 10 -8.92 1.92 -6.07
CA GLU A 10 -9.16 2.33 -7.46
C GLU A 10 -8.67 1.25 -8.41
N PRO A 11 -9.58 0.54 -9.14
CA PRO A 11 -9.18 -0.64 -9.92
C PRO A 11 -8.14 -0.38 -10.99
N PHE A 12 -8.22 0.77 -11.67
CA PHE A 12 -7.28 1.06 -12.76
C PHE A 12 -5.88 1.35 -12.22
N ILE A 13 -5.80 2.05 -11.09
CA ILE A 13 -4.51 2.33 -10.45
C ILE A 13 -3.91 1.05 -9.89
N ALA A 14 -4.72 0.21 -9.26
CA ALA A 14 -4.27 -1.08 -8.74
C ALA A 14 -3.70 -1.95 -9.86
N MET A 15 -4.36 -1.98 -11.02
CA MET A 15 -3.90 -2.76 -12.17
C MET A 15 -2.59 -2.23 -12.72
N ASP A 16 -2.44 -0.91 -12.83
CA ASP A 16 -1.19 -0.30 -13.28
C ASP A 16 -0.03 -0.66 -12.36
N LEU A 17 -0.25 -0.60 -11.05
CA LEU A 17 0.77 -0.97 -10.08
C LEU A 17 1.12 -2.45 -10.17
N GLN A 18 0.11 -3.31 -10.29
CA GLN A 18 0.30 -4.74 -10.42
C GLN A 18 1.18 -5.07 -11.63
N LEU A 19 0.85 -4.50 -12.79
CA LEU A 19 1.60 -4.74 -14.01
C LEU A 19 3.04 -4.25 -13.89
N ALA A 20 3.24 -3.08 -13.29
CA ALA A 20 4.59 -2.52 -13.10
C ALA A 20 5.46 -3.43 -12.25
N PHE A 21 4.93 -3.97 -11.15
CA PHE A 21 5.69 -4.87 -10.29
C PHE A 21 5.93 -6.22 -10.95
N GLU A 22 4.93 -6.75 -11.65
CA GLU A 22 5.09 -8.02 -12.36
C GLU A 22 6.12 -7.91 -13.47
N ASP A 23 6.14 -6.80 -14.20
CA ASP A 23 7.16 -6.54 -15.23
C ASP A 23 8.56 -6.46 -14.62
N ALA A 24 8.67 -6.04 -13.37
CA ALA A 24 9.95 -5.99 -12.66
C ALA A 24 10.33 -7.33 -12.02
N GLY A 25 9.53 -8.37 -12.22
CA GLY A 25 9.82 -9.70 -11.70
C GLY A 25 9.30 -9.97 -10.30
N ALA A 26 8.43 -9.12 -9.77
CA ALA A 26 7.82 -9.32 -8.46
C ALA A 26 6.44 -9.93 -8.58
N GLU A 27 6.00 -10.56 -7.50
CA GLU A 27 4.63 -11.04 -7.37
C GLU A 27 3.83 -9.97 -6.63
N ALA A 28 2.64 -9.63 -7.15
CA ALA A 28 1.84 -8.57 -6.55
C ALA A 28 0.56 -9.15 -5.94
N ALA A 29 0.32 -8.83 -4.66
CA ALA A 29 -0.92 -9.16 -3.97
C ALA A 29 -1.78 -7.90 -3.91
N VAL A 30 -2.81 -7.83 -4.74
CA VAL A 30 -3.70 -6.66 -4.82
C VAL A 30 -4.82 -6.79 -3.80
N THR A 31 -5.00 -5.77 -2.97
CA THR A 31 -6.05 -5.73 -1.95
C THR A 31 -6.75 -4.37 -2.01
N VAL A 32 -8.01 -4.33 -1.58
CA VAL A 32 -8.84 -3.12 -1.67
C VAL A 32 -9.28 -2.60 -0.30
N SER A 33 -8.97 -3.32 0.76
CA SER A 33 -9.36 -2.94 2.13
C SER A 33 -8.30 -3.37 3.12
N CYS A 34 -8.34 -2.81 4.32
CA CYS A 34 -7.44 -3.22 5.39
C CYS A 34 -7.61 -4.68 5.75
N ASP A 35 -8.85 -5.18 5.76
CA ASP A 35 -9.11 -6.60 6.07
C ASP A 35 -8.42 -7.52 5.07
N GLU A 36 -8.52 -7.21 3.78
CA GLU A 36 -7.83 -7.98 2.75
C GLU A 36 -6.32 -7.89 2.89
N ALA A 37 -5.81 -6.69 3.20
CA ALA A 37 -4.38 -6.50 3.39
C ALA A 37 -3.84 -7.28 4.58
N PHE A 38 -4.56 -7.28 5.71
CA PHE A 38 -4.17 -8.10 6.86
C PHE A 38 -4.18 -9.58 6.52
N ALA A 39 -5.18 -10.04 5.76
CA ALA A 39 -5.24 -11.43 5.32
C ALA A 39 -4.04 -11.79 4.45
N ALA A 40 -3.64 -10.90 3.54
CA ALA A 40 -2.47 -11.13 2.71
C ALA A 40 -1.19 -11.21 3.53
N LEU A 41 -1.05 -10.33 4.55
CA LEU A 41 0.11 -10.35 5.44
C LEU A 41 0.18 -11.63 6.27
N ALA A 42 -0.97 -12.21 6.61
CA ALA A 42 -1.01 -13.47 7.35
C ALA A 42 -0.74 -14.68 6.47
N ASP A 43 -1.07 -14.59 5.19
CA ASP A 43 -1.05 -15.72 4.26
C ASP A 43 0.30 -15.91 3.55
N ARG A 44 1.06 -14.85 3.38
CA ARG A 44 2.33 -14.89 2.63
C ARG A 44 3.36 -13.92 3.18
N ALA A 45 4.63 -14.20 2.85
CA ALA A 45 5.71 -13.29 3.17
C ALA A 45 5.68 -12.10 2.20
N ILE A 46 5.57 -10.90 2.73
CA ILE A 46 5.54 -9.66 1.95
C ILE A 46 6.88 -8.95 2.13
N ASP A 47 7.51 -8.56 1.02
CA ASP A 47 8.82 -7.90 1.02
C ASP A 47 8.72 -6.38 0.96
N GLY A 48 7.62 -5.86 0.47
CA GLY A 48 7.39 -4.42 0.38
C GLY A 48 5.92 -4.14 0.09
N ALA A 49 5.52 -2.87 0.16
CA ALA A 49 4.12 -2.52 -0.05
C ALA A 49 3.96 -1.13 -0.67
N VAL A 50 2.84 -0.95 -1.37
CA VAL A 50 2.37 0.36 -1.84
C VAL A 50 0.98 0.54 -1.27
N LEU A 51 0.76 1.60 -0.51
CA LEU A 51 -0.48 1.83 0.22
C LEU A 51 -1.16 3.11 -0.25
N ASP A 52 -2.44 3.00 -0.63
CA ASP A 52 -3.28 4.17 -0.85
C ASP A 52 -3.66 4.75 0.51
N VAL A 53 -3.49 6.05 0.66
CA VAL A 53 -3.78 6.74 1.91
C VAL A 53 -5.27 6.70 2.25
N ASN A 54 -6.12 6.95 1.27
CA ASN A 54 -7.57 6.97 1.44
C ASN A 54 -8.23 5.81 0.70
N LEU A 55 -8.92 4.96 1.45
CA LEU A 55 -9.57 3.77 0.89
C LEU A 55 -11.08 3.92 0.72
N GLY A 56 -11.62 5.14 0.93
CA GLY A 56 -13.06 5.36 0.89
C GLY A 56 -13.73 4.96 2.21
N HIS A 57 -14.99 5.33 2.38
CA HIS A 57 -15.78 5.00 3.57
C HIS A 57 -15.11 5.36 4.90
N GLY A 58 -14.26 6.41 4.89
CA GLY A 58 -13.55 6.82 6.10
C GLY A 58 -12.36 5.97 6.49
N GLU A 59 -12.05 4.94 5.70
CA GLU A 59 -10.93 4.03 5.97
C GLU A 59 -9.63 4.59 5.41
N THR A 60 -8.54 4.41 6.14
CA THR A 60 -7.19 4.81 5.68
C THR A 60 -6.26 3.61 5.77
N CYS A 61 -5.07 3.74 5.17
CA CYS A 61 -4.06 2.70 5.22
C CYS A 61 -3.31 2.65 6.56
N GLU A 62 -3.60 3.55 7.51
CA GLU A 62 -2.83 3.68 8.73
C GLU A 62 -2.65 2.36 9.51
N PRO A 63 -3.69 1.53 9.73
CA PRO A 63 -3.48 0.27 10.44
C PRO A 63 -2.48 -0.65 9.75
N ILE A 64 -2.49 -0.68 8.42
CA ILE A 64 -1.57 -1.51 7.66
C ILE A 64 -0.16 -0.94 7.74
N ALA A 65 -0.01 0.39 7.63
CA ALA A 65 1.28 1.04 7.73
C ALA A 65 1.94 0.76 9.09
N VAL A 66 1.16 0.82 10.17
CA VAL A 66 1.66 0.52 11.50
C VAL A 66 2.15 -0.93 11.58
N GLU A 67 1.39 -1.86 11.03
CA GLU A 67 1.78 -3.27 11.03
C GLU A 67 3.05 -3.52 10.21
N LEU A 68 3.17 -2.89 9.05
CA LEU A 68 4.36 -3.02 8.21
C LEU A 68 5.61 -2.47 8.93
N ARG A 69 5.48 -1.36 9.65
CA ARG A 69 6.59 -0.83 10.43
C ARG A 69 7.03 -1.79 11.53
N LYS A 70 6.08 -2.40 12.23
CA LYS A 70 6.40 -3.40 13.25
C LYS A 70 7.17 -4.58 12.66
N ARG A 71 6.84 -4.98 11.45
CA ARG A 71 7.50 -6.09 10.76
C ARG A 71 8.76 -5.66 10.00
N ARG A 72 9.07 -4.37 10.01
CA ARG A 72 10.21 -3.78 9.28
C ARG A 72 10.13 -4.04 7.78
N ILE A 73 8.91 -3.99 7.24
CA ILE A 73 8.67 -4.12 5.80
C ILE A 73 8.61 -2.72 5.21
N PRO A 74 9.44 -2.38 4.21
CA PRO A 74 9.40 -1.06 3.59
C PRO A 74 8.13 -0.86 2.79
N PHE A 75 7.60 0.37 2.79
CA PHE A 75 6.41 0.70 2.03
C PHE A 75 6.44 2.14 1.54
N LEU A 76 5.66 2.39 0.48
CA LEU A 76 5.43 3.72 -0.07
C LEU A 76 3.97 4.10 0.17
N LEU A 77 3.75 5.37 0.44
CA LEU A 77 2.39 5.93 0.50
C LEU A 77 2.05 6.52 -0.86
N HIS A 78 0.85 6.26 -1.32
CA HIS A 78 0.40 6.61 -2.66
C HIS A 78 -0.93 7.36 -2.51
N THR A 79 -1.01 8.61 -2.99
CA THR A 79 -2.17 9.45 -2.73
C THR A 79 -2.47 10.42 -3.86
N GLY A 80 -3.76 10.73 -4.03
CA GLY A 80 -4.20 11.80 -4.92
C GLY A 80 -4.24 13.17 -4.22
N ASP A 81 -4.06 13.22 -2.90
CA ASP A 81 -4.11 14.44 -2.10
C ASP A 81 -2.89 14.51 -1.19
N LEU A 82 -1.82 15.15 -1.69
CA LEU A 82 -0.56 15.24 -0.97
C LEU A 82 -0.66 16.05 0.32
N ASP A 83 -1.49 17.09 0.34
CA ASP A 83 -1.62 17.93 1.53
C ASP A 83 -2.22 17.17 2.70
N ARG A 84 -3.32 16.45 2.44
CA ARG A 84 -3.96 15.65 3.48
C ARG A 84 -3.09 14.48 3.93
N ALA A 85 -2.41 13.86 2.98
CA ALA A 85 -1.51 12.76 3.29
C ALA A 85 -0.34 13.23 4.16
N GLY A 86 0.22 14.38 3.85
CA GLY A 86 1.35 14.92 4.60
C GLY A 86 1.01 15.17 6.06
N GLU A 87 -0.18 15.68 6.34
CA GLU A 87 -0.60 15.93 7.72
C GLU A 87 -0.91 14.64 8.47
N ALA A 88 -1.68 13.74 7.85
CA ALA A 88 -2.16 12.53 8.51
C ALA A 88 -1.05 11.51 8.74
N LEU A 89 -0.05 11.45 7.86
CA LEU A 89 0.93 10.37 7.85
C LEU A 89 2.37 10.83 8.05
N ARG A 90 2.56 12.09 8.41
CA ARG A 90 3.91 12.64 8.66
C ARG A 90 4.68 11.79 9.68
N ASP A 91 4.00 11.34 10.70
CA ASP A 91 4.62 10.57 11.79
C ASP A 91 5.04 9.17 11.36
N LEU A 92 4.56 8.69 10.22
CA LEU A 92 4.94 7.37 9.71
C LEU A 92 6.28 7.37 8.99
N GLU A 93 6.81 8.55 8.68
CA GLU A 93 8.13 8.72 8.05
C GLU A 93 8.32 7.90 6.76
N ALA A 94 7.24 7.65 6.05
CA ALA A 94 7.28 6.86 4.81
C ALA A 94 7.34 7.78 3.59
N PRO A 95 8.02 7.35 2.51
CA PRO A 95 7.98 8.09 1.26
C PRO A 95 6.56 8.18 0.72
N ILE A 96 6.21 9.34 0.16
CA ILE A 96 4.89 9.60 -0.40
C ILE A 96 5.04 9.83 -1.89
N MET A 97 4.18 9.14 -2.68
CA MET A 97 4.16 9.26 -4.12
C MET A 97 2.78 9.74 -4.56
N ALA A 98 2.73 10.75 -5.42
CA ALA A 98 1.47 11.25 -5.96
C ALA A 98 0.90 10.25 -6.98
N LYS A 99 -0.42 10.12 -7.00
CA LYS A 99 -1.10 9.32 -8.01
C LYS A 99 -1.00 10.03 -9.38
N PRO A 100 -0.96 9.25 -10.46
CA PRO A 100 -0.97 9.81 -11.80
C PRO A 100 -2.27 10.53 -12.14
#